data_b39fab4f5864d1eadbcb9f65040111d9
#
_entry.id   b39fab4f5864d1eadbcb9f65040111d9
#
_cell.length_a   1.000
_cell.length_b   1.000
_cell.length_c   1.000
_cell.angle_alpha   90.00
_cell.angle_beta   90.00
_cell.angle_gamma   90.00
#
_symmetry.space_group_name_H-M   'P 1'
#
loop_
_entity.id
_entity.type
_entity.pdbx_description
1 polymer ?
#
loop_
_entity_poly.entity_id
_entity_poly.type
_entity_poly.pdbx_seq_one_letter_code
_entity_poly.pdbx_strand_id
1 'polypeptide(L)'
;MRLWKKALSVLLVSATAISMCACGGAKKGSGSSDTFKIGGIGPTTGDAAIYGKAVKNGIQLAVDEINKDGGINGKKIEYKFEDDQNDTEKSVNAYNSLKDWGMQMLVGTVTSNPCTAVVEESHNDNMFQLTPSATAVESIQYDNAFRMCFSDPNQGSASADYIADHKIATKVAVIYNSSDPYSSGIYQKFAEEAKAKKLDVVAAEAFTADSKTDFSVQIQKAQNAGAEMVFLPIYY
;
A
#
# COMPACT_ATOMS: atom_id res chain seq x y z
N MET A 1 -72.13 38.35 -15.31
CA MET A 1 -70.81 38.08 -15.96
C MET A 1 -69.59 38.43 -15.14
N ARG A 2 -69.61 39.30 -14.13
CA ARG A 2 -68.44 39.70 -13.33
C ARG A 2 -68.09 38.67 -12.23
N LEU A 3 -69.05 37.96 -11.71
CA LEU A 3 -68.84 36.96 -10.62
C LEU A 3 -68.24 35.63 -11.12
N TRP A 4 -68.55 35.22 -12.31
CA TRP A 4 -68.02 33.98 -12.91
C TRP A 4 -66.53 34.12 -13.29
N LYS A 5 -66.10 35.33 -13.70
CA LYS A 5 -64.69 35.59 -14.01
C LYS A 5 -63.82 35.59 -12.75
N LYS A 6 -64.37 35.97 -11.59
CA LYS A 6 -63.65 35.90 -10.31
C LYS A 6 -63.60 34.49 -9.75
N ALA A 7 -64.61 33.68 -9.98
CA ALA A 7 -64.62 32.26 -9.56
C ALA A 7 -63.63 31.44 -10.40
N LEU A 8 -63.49 31.72 -11.72
CA LEU A 8 -62.53 31.01 -12.59
C LEU A 8 -61.09 31.37 -12.26
N SER A 9 -60.79 32.63 -11.88
CA SER A 9 -59.43 33.04 -11.51
C SER A 9 -58.98 32.46 -10.15
N VAL A 10 -59.87 32.26 -9.20
CA VAL A 10 -59.57 31.59 -7.92
C VAL A 10 -59.34 30.10 -8.12
N LEU A 11 -60.07 29.45 -9.02
CA LEU A 11 -59.85 28.03 -9.34
C LEU A 11 -58.53 27.79 -10.10
N LEU A 12 -58.09 28.71 -10.96
CA LEU A 12 -56.79 28.58 -11.65
C LEU A 12 -55.61 28.82 -10.70
N VAL A 13 -55.71 29.71 -9.71
CA VAL A 13 -54.66 29.97 -8.74
C VAL A 13 -54.54 28.81 -7.74
N SER A 14 -55.66 28.19 -7.36
CA SER A 14 -55.61 27.00 -6.48
C SER A 14 -55.06 25.76 -7.17
N ALA A 15 -55.30 25.60 -8.49
CA ALA A 15 -54.74 24.48 -9.26
C ALA A 15 -53.21 24.58 -9.47
N THR A 16 -52.68 25.81 -9.59
CA THR A 16 -51.22 26.04 -9.72
C THR A 16 -50.52 25.92 -8.38
N ALA A 17 -51.14 26.20 -7.25
CA ALA A 17 -50.54 25.97 -5.92
C ALA A 17 -50.40 24.50 -5.55
N ILE A 18 -51.32 23.64 -6.02
CA ILE A 18 -51.29 22.20 -5.77
C ILE A 18 -50.26 21.49 -6.68
N SER A 19 -49.99 22.03 -7.88
CA SER A 19 -48.98 21.44 -8.77
C SER A 19 -47.52 21.73 -8.35
N MET A 20 -47.24 22.75 -7.53
CA MET A 20 -45.91 22.98 -6.98
C MET A 20 -45.57 22.09 -5.78
N CYS A 21 -46.54 21.50 -5.08
CA CYS A 21 -46.28 20.52 -4.03
C CYS A 21 -46.10 19.10 -4.54
N ALA A 22 -46.42 18.77 -5.80
CA ALA A 22 -46.28 17.45 -6.35
C ALA A 22 -44.88 17.14 -6.95
N CYS A 23 -44.01 18.17 -7.06
CA CYS A 23 -42.60 17.96 -7.48
C CYS A 23 -41.64 17.72 -6.32
N GLY A 24 -42.13 17.58 -5.10
CA GLY A 24 -41.38 17.12 -3.93
C GLY A 24 -41.33 15.60 -3.77
N GLY A 25 -41.51 14.83 -4.85
CA GLY A 25 -41.14 13.42 -4.89
C GLY A 25 -39.65 13.34 -4.74
N ALA A 26 -39.18 13.05 -3.52
CA ALA A 26 -37.81 12.63 -3.29
C ALA A 26 -37.48 11.52 -4.30
N LYS A 27 -36.81 11.84 -5.40
CA LYS A 27 -35.90 10.88 -5.99
C LYS A 27 -35.06 10.43 -4.79
N LYS A 28 -35.27 9.24 -4.28
CA LYS A 28 -34.20 8.49 -3.65
C LYS A 28 -33.06 8.58 -4.65
N GLY A 29 -32.19 9.58 -4.48
CA GLY A 29 -30.91 9.61 -5.14
C GLY A 29 -30.30 8.26 -4.86
N SER A 30 -29.84 7.61 -5.86
CA SER A 30 -28.90 6.51 -5.79
C SER A 30 -27.98 6.85 -4.63
N GLY A 31 -28.05 6.08 -3.53
CA GLY A 31 -27.43 6.45 -2.25
C GLY A 31 -25.97 6.76 -2.47
N SER A 32 -25.59 8.01 -2.33
CA SER A 32 -24.28 8.35 -1.87
C SER A 32 -24.13 7.57 -0.57
N SER A 33 -23.32 6.52 -0.57
CA SER A 33 -23.05 5.81 0.66
C SER A 33 -22.58 6.84 1.69
N ASP A 34 -23.22 6.88 2.88
CA ASP A 34 -22.81 7.79 3.95
C ASP A 34 -21.42 7.43 4.51
N THR A 35 -20.71 6.53 3.82
CA THR A 35 -19.39 6.02 4.17
C THR A 35 -18.38 6.26 3.05
N PHE A 36 -17.12 6.43 3.45
CA PHE A 36 -15.97 6.43 2.56
C PHE A 36 -15.25 5.07 2.72
N LYS A 37 -15.13 4.33 1.62
CA LYS A 37 -14.60 2.96 1.63
C LYS A 37 -13.09 2.95 1.38
N ILE A 38 -12.33 2.45 2.34
CA ILE A 38 -10.89 2.24 2.25
C ILE A 38 -10.61 0.74 2.16
N GLY A 39 -9.92 0.31 1.11
CA GLY A 39 -9.37 -1.03 0.98
C GLY A 39 -7.98 -1.12 1.58
N GLY A 40 -7.63 -2.26 2.16
CA GLY A 40 -6.27 -2.59 2.57
C GLY A 40 -5.87 -3.95 2.02
N ILE A 41 -4.60 -4.10 1.65
CA ILE A 41 -4.03 -5.37 1.17
C ILE A 41 -2.67 -5.58 1.82
N GLY A 42 -2.41 -6.79 2.28
CA GLY A 42 -1.11 -7.18 2.79
C GLY A 42 -1.14 -8.56 3.44
N PRO A 43 0.02 -9.17 3.71
CA PRO A 43 0.11 -10.52 4.24
C PRO A 43 -0.35 -10.56 5.70
N THR A 44 -1.45 -11.24 6.00
CA THR A 44 -1.88 -11.53 7.39
C THR A 44 -1.64 -12.98 7.77
N THR A 45 -1.28 -13.80 6.79
CA THR A 45 -0.83 -15.19 6.94
C THR A 45 0.48 -15.40 6.16
N GLY A 46 1.16 -16.55 6.38
CA GLY A 46 2.46 -16.85 5.77
C GLY A 46 3.63 -16.14 6.46
N ASP A 47 4.82 -16.21 5.82
CA ASP A 47 6.10 -15.81 6.42
C ASP A 47 6.20 -14.32 6.71
N ALA A 48 5.57 -13.47 5.88
CA ALA A 48 5.56 -12.02 6.04
C ALA A 48 4.38 -11.48 6.89
N ALA A 49 3.65 -12.37 7.58
CA ALA A 49 2.41 -12.00 8.29
C ALA A 49 2.59 -10.94 9.39
N ILE A 50 3.78 -10.85 9.98
CA ILE A 50 4.07 -9.86 11.02
C ILE A 50 3.91 -8.44 10.50
N TYR A 51 4.35 -8.18 9.26
CA TYR A 51 4.27 -6.85 8.63
C TYR A 51 2.82 -6.47 8.30
N GLY A 52 2.08 -7.37 7.65
CA GLY A 52 0.70 -7.11 7.27
C GLY A 52 -0.24 -6.96 8.47
N LYS A 53 -0.05 -7.76 9.53
CA LYS A 53 -0.81 -7.62 10.78
C LYS A 53 -0.56 -6.27 11.45
N ALA A 54 0.69 -5.81 11.49
CA ALA A 54 1.04 -4.52 12.06
C ALA A 54 0.36 -3.38 11.29
N VAL A 55 0.43 -3.41 9.97
CA VAL A 55 -0.21 -2.40 9.10
C VAL A 55 -1.73 -2.44 9.24
N LYS A 56 -2.35 -3.62 9.18
CA LYS A 56 -3.80 -3.80 9.37
C LYS A 56 -4.28 -3.18 10.68
N ASN A 57 -3.56 -3.46 11.77
CA ASN A 57 -3.91 -2.93 13.09
C ASN A 57 -3.74 -1.41 13.15
N GLY A 58 -2.69 -0.86 12.56
CA GLY A 58 -2.47 0.58 12.49
C GLY A 58 -3.56 1.32 11.71
N ILE A 59 -3.96 0.77 10.56
CA ILE A 59 -5.07 1.34 9.77
C ILE A 59 -6.39 1.26 10.55
N GLN A 60 -6.68 0.11 11.18
CA GLN A 60 -7.90 -0.05 11.97
C GLN A 60 -7.96 0.97 13.12
N LEU A 61 -6.85 1.17 13.83
CA LEU A 61 -6.77 2.17 14.89
C LEU A 61 -7.08 3.58 14.37
N ALA A 62 -6.47 3.98 13.26
CA ALA A 62 -6.72 5.28 12.64
C ALA A 62 -8.18 5.43 12.19
N VAL A 63 -8.76 4.39 11.59
CA VAL A 63 -10.17 4.37 11.17
C VAL A 63 -11.09 4.54 12.37
N ASP A 64 -10.82 3.83 13.47
CA ASP A 64 -11.63 3.92 14.70
C ASP A 64 -11.57 5.32 15.32
N GLU A 65 -10.38 5.93 15.38
CA GLU A 65 -10.18 7.30 15.88
C GLU A 65 -10.91 8.32 14.99
N ILE A 66 -10.71 8.30 13.69
CA ILE A 66 -11.37 9.20 12.74
C ILE A 66 -12.90 9.03 12.82
N ASN A 67 -13.38 7.80 12.90
CA ASN A 67 -14.80 7.52 13.00
C ASN A 67 -15.40 8.00 14.34
N LYS A 68 -14.68 7.86 15.44
CA LYS A 68 -15.09 8.38 16.75
C LYS A 68 -15.29 9.89 16.72
N ASP A 69 -14.39 10.61 16.02
CA ASP A 69 -14.42 12.07 15.89
C ASP A 69 -15.41 12.58 14.83
N GLY A 70 -16.24 11.70 14.28
CA GLY A 70 -17.31 12.09 13.35
C GLY A 70 -17.07 11.71 11.89
N GLY A 71 -15.90 11.16 11.56
CA GLY A 71 -15.52 10.81 10.19
C GLY A 71 -14.90 11.97 9.41
N ILE A 72 -14.74 11.79 8.12
CA ILE A 72 -14.19 12.80 7.22
C ILE A 72 -15.34 13.55 6.55
N ASN A 73 -15.48 14.85 6.81
CA ASN A 73 -16.60 15.67 6.31
C ASN A 73 -17.97 15.05 6.63
N GLY A 74 -18.11 14.45 7.83
CA GLY A 74 -19.34 13.82 8.30
C GLY A 74 -19.59 12.41 7.76
N LYS A 75 -18.70 11.89 6.91
CA LYS A 75 -18.78 10.51 6.41
C LYS A 75 -17.91 9.59 7.24
N LYS A 76 -18.45 8.48 7.69
CA LYS A 76 -17.69 7.43 8.36
C LYS A 76 -16.84 6.67 7.37
N ILE A 77 -15.68 6.19 7.81
CA ILE A 77 -14.84 5.28 7.04
C ILE A 77 -15.35 3.86 7.25
N GLU A 78 -15.55 3.14 6.15
CA GLU A 78 -15.72 1.70 6.11
C GLU A 78 -14.42 1.09 5.60
N TYR A 79 -13.85 0.15 6.36
CA TYR A 79 -12.53 -0.42 6.07
C TYR A 79 -12.62 -1.94 5.87
N LYS A 80 -12.00 -2.43 4.82
CA LYS A 80 -11.88 -3.86 4.52
C LYS A 80 -10.44 -4.18 4.19
N PHE A 81 -9.90 -5.26 4.77
CA PHE A 81 -8.52 -5.70 4.55
C PHE A 81 -8.50 -7.13 4.00
N GLU A 82 -7.77 -7.33 2.90
CA GLU A 82 -7.59 -8.64 2.25
C GLU A 82 -6.16 -9.15 2.47
N ASP A 83 -6.05 -10.47 2.65
CA ASP A 83 -4.78 -11.18 2.85
C ASP A 83 -4.20 -11.59 1.50
N ASP A 84 -3.03 -11.07 1.15
CA ASP A 84 -2.31 -11.42 -0.08
C ASP A 84 -1.25 -12.52 0.12
N GLN A 85 -0.96 -12.91 1.36
CA GLN A 85 0.05 -13.91 1.71
C GLN A 85 1.45 -13.60 1.13
N ASN A 86 1.74 -12.34 0.83
CA ASN A 86 2.95 -11.89 0.12
C ASN A 86 3.11 -12.51 -1.28
N ASP A 87 1.99 -12.75 -1.97
CA ASP A 87 1.89 -13.34 -3.30
C ASP A 87 1.30 -12.34 -4.28
N THR A 88 1.94 -12.18 -5.45
CA THR A 88 1.55 -11.18 -6.46
C THR A 88 0.19 -11.45 -7.08
N GLU A 89 -0.13 -12.71 -7.38
CA GLU A 89 -1.41 -13.08 -7.99
C GLU A 89 -2.56 -12.87 -6.99
N LYS A 90 -2.34 -13.28 -5.72
CA LYS A 90 -3.33 -13.07 -4.66
C LYS A 90 -3.55 -11.59 -4.38
N SER A 91 -2.49 -10.76 -4.46
CA SER A 91 -2.63 -9.32 -4.25
C SER A 91 -3.46 -8.63 -5.34
N VAL A 92 -3.30 -9.02 -6.60
CA VAL A 92 -4.14 -8.55 -7.71
C VAL A 92 -5.59 -9.03 -7.54
N ASN A 93 -5.81 -10.28 -7.14
CA ASN A 93 -7.14 -10.79 -6.85
C ASN A 93 -7.80 -10.05 -5.66
N ALA A 94 -7.04 -9.75 -4.62
CA ALA A 94 -7.48 -8.94 -3.48
C ALA A 94 -7.87 -7.52 -3.90
N TYR A 95 -7.07 -6.89 -4.77
CA TYR A 95 -7.37 -5.59 -5.35
C TYR A 95 -8.71 -5.60 -6.09
N ASN A 96 -8.92 -6.56 -6.98
CA ASN A 96 -10.17 -6.70 -7.72
C ASN A 96 -11.38 -6.94 -6.79
N SER A 97 -11.22 -7.76 -5.75
CA SER A 97 -12.27 -7.98 -4.73
C SER A 97 -12.65 -6.68 -4.00
N LEU A 98 -11.66 -5.86 -3.64
CA LEU A 98 -11.90 -4.57 -2.98
C LEU A 98 -12.51 -3.54 -3.94
N LYS A 99 -12.12 -3.55 -5.20
CA LYS A 99 -12.72 -2.73 -6.26
C LYS A 99 -14.21 -3.07 -6.45
N ASP A 100 -14.55 -4.36 -6.52
CA ASP A 100 -15.94 -4.84 -6.63
C ASP A 100 -16.76 -4.49 -5.37
N TRP A 101 -16.14 -4.48 -4.19
CA TRP A 101 -16.76 -3.98 -2.96
C TRP A 101 -17.02 -2.47 -3.01
N GLY A 102 -16.39 -1.76 -3.94
CA GLY A 102 -16.52 -0.32 -4.16
C GLY A 102 -15.57 0.52 -3.33
N MET A 103 -14.34 0.05 -3.10
CA MET A 103 -13.30 0.88 -2.47
C MET A 103 -13.06 2.17 -3.27
N GLN A 104 -12.74 3.24 -2.57
CA GLN A 104 -12.48 4.56 -3.12
C GLN A 104 -11.01 4.99 -2.96
N MET A 105 -10.27 4.27 -2.13
CA MET A 105 -8.85 4.48 -1.87
C MET A 105 -8.24 3.16 -1.39
N LEU A 106 -7.02 2.85 -1.86
CA LEU A 106 -6.24 1.72 -1.40
C LEU A 106 -5.13 2.17 -0.43
N VAL A 107 -5.07 1.57 0.75
CA VAL A 107 -3.91 1.63 1.66
C VAL A 107 -3.23 0.26 1.67
N GLY A 108 -2.24 0.12 0.82
CA GLY A 108 -1.57 -1.15 0.55
C GLY A 108 -0.85 -1.10 -0.82
N THR A 109 -0.15 -2.15 -1.27
CA THR A 109 0.09 -3.33 -0.45
C THR A 109 1.24 -3.09 0.55
N VAL A 110 1.47 -4.05 1.43
CA VAL A 110 2.45 -3.91 2.53
C VAL A 110 3.87 -4.23 2.08
N THR A 111 4.05 -5.26 1.28
CA THR A 111 5.35 -5.75 0.79
C THR A 111 5.59 -5.34 -0.66
N SER A 112 6.87 -5.23 -1.05
CA SER A 112 7.26 -4.63 -2.32
C SER A 112 6.81 -5.43 -3.54
N ASN A 113 7.02 -6.74 -3.57
CA ASN A 113 6.67 -7.56 -4.73
C ASN A 113 5.15 -7.55 -5.05
N PRO A 114 4.24 -7.76 -4.11
CA PRO A 114 2.81 -7.50 -4.29
C PRO A 114 2.48 -6.06 -4.72
N CYS A 115 3.18 -5.07 -4.16
CA CYS A 115 2.91 -3.67 -4.47
C CYS A 115 3.22 -3.31 -5.92
N THR A 116 4.30 -3.85 -6.48
CA THR A 116 4.66 -3.62 -7.88
C THR A 116 3.63 -4.20 -8.85
N ALA A 117 2.95 -5.29 -8.49
CA ALA A 117 1.86 -5.84 -9.29
C ALA A 117 0.56 -5.03 -9.17
N VAL A 118 0.20 -4.63 -7.94
CA VAL A 118 -1.06 -3.91 -7.70
C VAL A 118 -1.01 -2.46 -8.19
N VAL A 119 0.17 -1.83 -8.22
CA VAL A 119 0.28 -0.45 -8.69
C VAL A 119 -0.08 -0.28 -10.18
N GLU A 120 0.13 -1.31 -11.00
CA GLU A 120 -0.33 -1.36 -12.39
C GLU A 120 -1.87 -1.31 -12.47
N GLU A 121 -2.54 -2.14 -11.66
CA GLU A 121 -4.00 -2.20 -11.62
C GLU A 121 -4.60 -0.89 -11.11
N SER A 122 -4.03 -0.34 -10.03
CA SER A 122 -4.50 0.92 -9.47
C SER A 122 -4.29 2.10 -10.43
N HIS A 123 -3.23 2.09 -11.21
CA HIS A 123 -2.98 3.10 -12.25
C HIS A 123 -4.03 3.01 -13.36
N ASN A 124 -4.28 1.80 -13.89
CA ASN A 124 -5.27 1.58 -14.95
C ASN A 124 -6.68 2.03 -14.52
N ASP A 125 -7.01 1.90 -13.24
CA ASP A 125 -8.29 2.30 -12.67
C ASP A 125 -8.30 3.77 -12.16
N ASN A 126 -7.19 4.49 -12.24
CA ASN A 126 -7.00 5.82 -11.64
C ASN A 126 -7.37 5.82 -10.13
N MET A 127 -7.04 4.73 -9.42
CA MET A 127 -7.30 4.53 -8.01
C MET A 127 -6.15 5.11 -7.19
N PHE A 128 -6.44 6.00 -6.23
CA PHE A 128 -5.43 6.48 -5.30
C PHE A 128 -4.89 5.32 -4.45
N GLN A 129 -3.55 5.14 -4.47
CA GLN A 129 -2.86 4.12 -3.70
C GLN A 129 -1.82 4.74 -2.78
N LEU A 130 -1.86 4.35 -1.50
CA LEU A 130 -0.85 4.72 -0.51
C LEU A 130 -0.26 3.43 0.08
N THR A 131 0.99 3.12 -0.26
CA THR A 131 1.66 2.02 0.42
C THR A 131 2.26 2.46 1.75
N PRO A 132 1.98 1.75 2.85
CA PRO A 132 2.54 2.08 4.16
C PRO A 132 4.00 1.66 4.29
N SER A 133 4.44 0.61 3.61
CA SER A 133 5.75 -0.02 3.87
C SER A 133 6.44 -0.68 2.66
N ALA A 134 5.83 -0.72 1.47
CA ALA A 134 6.52 -1.21 0.29
C ALA A 134 7.59 -0.21 -0.15
N THR A 135 8.85 -0.61 -0.13
CA THR A 135 10.02 0.26 -0.28
C THR A 135 10.64 0.24 -1.67
N ALA A 136 10.29 -0.74 -2.53
CA ALA A 136 10.75 -0.79 -3.91
C ALA A 136 10.41 0.49 -4.68
N VAL A 137 11.29 0.93 -5.55
CA VAL A 137 11.12 2.17 -6.33
C VAL A 137 9.86 2.08 -7.20
N GLU A 138 9.61 0.92 -7.75
CA GLU A 138 8.48 0.61 -8.63
C GLU A 138 7.12 0.67 -7.91
N SER A 139 7.11 0.59 -6.58
CA SER A 139 5.87 0.68 -5.78
C SER A 139 5.13 2.02 -5.96
N ILE A 140 5.80 3.06 -6.45
CA ILE A 140 5.26 4.40 -6.68
C ILE A 140 5.64 4.94 -8.08
N GLN A 141 5.73 4.07 -9.08
CA GLN A 141 6.13 4.45 -10.43
C GLN A 141 5.10 5.30 -11.17
N TYR A 142 3.87 5.38 -10.67
CA TYR A 142 2.77 6.14 -11.25
C TYR A 142 2.33 7.29 -10.35
N ASP A 143 1.69 8.30 -10.93
CA ASP A 143 1.29 9.55 -10.27
C ASP A 143 0.10 9.42 -9.31
N ASN A 144 -0.61 8.28 -9.34
CA ASN A 144 -1.67 7.91 -8.41
C ASN A 144 -1.17 7.16 -7.17
N ALA A 145 0.13 6.81 -7.12
CA ALA A 145 0.72 5.98 -6.07
C ALA A 145 1.71 6.75 -5.19
N PHE A 146 1.56 6.61 -3.88
CA PHE A 146 2.34 7.30 -2.87
C PHE A 146 2.87 6.31 -1.83
N ARG A 147 3.93 6.71 -1.12
CA ARG A 147 4.59 5.89 -0.11
C ARG A 147 4.84 6.68 1.17
N MET A 148 4.65 6.04 2.33
CA MET A 148 4.92 6.63 3.66
C MET A 148 6.33 6.33 4.16
N CYS A 149 6.92 5.21 3.75
CA CYS A 149 8.24 4.77 4.22
C CYS A 149 9.40 5.29 3.34
N PHE A 150 10.63 4.97 3.73
CA PHE A 150 11.83 5.16 2.92
C PHE A 150 11.85 4.24 1.69
N SER A 151 12.84 4.39 0.80
CA SER A 151 13.02 3.53 -0.37
C SER A 151 14.18 2.54 -0.17
N ASP A 152 14.18 1.45 -0.95
CA ASP A 152 15.28 0.48 -0.97
C ASP A 152 16.64 1.14 -1.24
N PRO A 153 16.80 2.06 -2.22
CA PRO A 153 18.03 2.79 -2.40
C PRO A 153 18.48 3.56 -1.15
N ASN A 154 17.56 4.23 -0.44
CA ASN A 154 17.89 4.93 0.77
C ASN A 154 18.33 3.99 1.89
N GLN A 155 17.67 2.85 2.05
CA GLN A 155 18.07 1.83 3.02
C GLN A 155 19.43 1.24 2.68
N GLY A 156 19.69 0.92 1.42
CA GLY A 156 20.98 0.39 0.98
C GLY A 156 22.12 1.35 1.25
N SER A 157 21.99 2.62 0.85
CA SER A 157 23.00 3.66 1.11
C SER A 157 23.23 3.89 2.60
N ALA A 158 22.15 4.11 3.34
CA ALA A 158 22.25 4.36 4.78
C ALA A 158 22.90 3.21 5.55
N SER A 159 22.65 1.96 5.13
CA SER A 159 23.27 0.79 5.74
C SER A 159 24.78 0.75 5.48
N ALA A 160 25.23 1.03 4.26
CA ALA A 160 26.66 1.08 3.93
C ALA A 160 27.37 2.24 4.66
N ASP A 161 26.73 3.41 4.66
CA ASP A 161 27.22 4.59 5.40
C ASP A 161 27.39 4.27 6.88
N TYR A 162 26.37 3.68 7.50
CA TYR A 162 26.39 3.38 8.92
C TYR A 162 27.50 2.40 9.28
N ILE A 163 27.68 1.34 8.50
CA ILE A 163 28.74 0.35 8.72
C ILE A 163 30.13 1.00 8.61
N ALA A 164 30.33 1.80 7.56
CA ALA A 164 31.63 2.45 7.30
C ALA A 164 31.94 3.54 8.33
N ASP A 165 31.01 4.46 8.56
CA ASP A 165 31.23 5.62 9.43
C ASP A 165 31.42 5.22 10.91
N HIS A 166 30.75 4.15 11.35
CA HIS A 166 30.89 3.59 12.70
C HIS A 166 31.99 2.52 12.81
N LYS A 167 32.66 2.22 11.68
CA LYS A 167 33.75 1.20 11.63
C LYS A 167 33.33 -0.16 12.21
N ILE A 168 32.11 -0.58 11.90
CA ILE A 168 31.56 -1.84 12.39
C ILE A 168 32.27 -3.02 11.76
N ALA A 169 32.57 -2.94 10.46
CA ALA A 169 33.30 -3.93 9.70
C ALA A 169 34.03 -3.24 8.53
N THR A 170 35.10 -3.88 8.03
CA THR A 170 35.79 -3.48 6.81
C THR A 170 35.50 -4.43 5.66
N LYS A 171 35.12 -5.68 5.97
CA LYS A 171 34.78 -6.74 5.01
C LYS A 171 33.38 -7.27 5.31
N VAL A 172 32.47 -7.08 4.36
CA VAL A 172 31.06 -7.46 4.51
C VAL A 172 30.69 -8.49 3.44
N ALA A 173 30.01 -9.56 3.84
CA ALA A 173 29.27 -10.39 2.91
C ALA A 173 27.81 -9.95 2.87
N VAL A 174 27.15 -10.10 1.72
CA VAL A 174 25.70 -9.89 1.59
C VAL A 174 25.04 -11.20 1.18
N ILE A 175 23.93 -11.54 1.85
CA ILE A 175 23.06 -12.63 1.42
C ILE A 175 21.68 -12.03 1.15
N TYR A 176 21.18 -12.15 -0.07
CA TYR A 176 19.98 -11.47 -0.49
C TYR A 176 19.05 -12.36 -1.33
N ASN A 177 17.76 -12.04 -1.33
CA ASN A 177 16.77 -12.72 -2.18
C ASN A 177 16.72 -12.04 -3.55
N SER A 178 17.24 -12.74 -4.58
CA SER A 178 17.26 -12.19 -5.95
C SER A 178 15.91 -12.22 -6.65
N SER A 179 14.92 -12.93 -6.11
CA SER A 179 13.55 -12.96 -6.64
C SER A 179 12.63 -11.93 -6.01
N ASP A 180 13.14 -11.08 -5.10
CA ASP A 180 12.37 -10.04 -4.42
C ASP A 180 12.95 -8.65 -4.72
N PRO A 181 12.17 -7.72 -5.29
CA PRO A 181 12.61 -6.36 -5.59
C PRO A 181 13.07 -5.59 -4.35
N TYR A 182 12.48 -5.81 -3.17
CA TYR A 182 12.92 -5.25 -1.91
C TYR A 182 14.38 -5.63 -1.61
N SER A 183 14.64 -6.92 -1.55
CA SER A 183 15.96 -7.46 -1.17
C SER A 183 17.04 -7.10 -2.19
N SER A 184 16.74 -7.26 -3.47
CA SER A 184 17.67 -6.96 -4.56
C SER A 184 17.94 -5.46 -4.72
N GLY A 185 16.92 -4.62 -4.53
CA GLY A 185 17.06 -3.16 -4.61
C GLY A 185 17.96 -2.58 -3.51
N ILE A 186 17.80 -3.08 -2.28
CA ILE A 186 18.68 -2.70 -1.17
C ILE A 186 20.12 -3.15 -1.44
N TYR A 187 20.31 -4.41 -1.85
CA TYR A 187 21.64 -4.96 -2.14
C TYR A 187 22.37 -4.14 -3.21
N GLN A 188 21.71 -3.84 -4.33
CA GLN A 188 22.32 -3.08 -5.43
C GLN A 188 22.85 -1.73 -4.94
N LYS A 189 22.04 -0.97 -4.21
CA LYS A 189 22.45 0.34 -3.71
C LYS A 189 23.46 0.26 -2.57
N PHE A 190 23.34 -0.75 -1.71
CA PHE A 190 24.35 -1.04 -0.69
C PHE A 190 25.73 -1.28 -1.32
N ALA A 191 25.81 -2.12 -2.35
CA ALA A 191 27.07 -2.45 -3.02
C ALA A 191 27.70 -1.22 -3.72
N GLU A 192 26.88 -0.37 -4.32
CA GLU A 192 27.32 0.90 -4.91
C GLU A 192 27.92 1.85 -3.85
N GLU A 193 27.21 2.06 -2.76
CA GLU A 193 27.62 2.96 -1.68
C GLU A 193 28.82 2.41 -0.90
N ALA A 194 28.84 1.09 -0.65
CA ALA A 194 29.98 0.41 -0.02
C ALA A 194 31.28 0.67 -0.79
N LYS A 195 31.24 0.63 -2.10
CA LYS A 195 32.39 0.96 -2.97
C LYS A 195 32.82 2.41 -2.79
N ALA A 196 31.87 3.36 -2.73
CA ALA A 196 32.17 4.77 -2.51
C ALA A 196 32.80 5.02 -1.13
N LYS A 197 32.37 4.30 -0.11
CA LYS A 197 32.87 4.37 1.27
C LYS A 197 34.12 3.52 1.53
N LYS A 198 34.61 2.77 0.53
CA LYS A 198 35.74 1.83 0.66
C LYS A 198 35.46 0.70 1.68
N LEU A 199 34.21 0.33 1.80
CA LEU A 199 33.76 -0.88 2.52
C LEU A 199 33.84 -2.05 1.52
N ASP A 200 34.59 -3.09 1.88
CA ASP A 200 34.84 -4.21 0.98
C ASP A 200 33.70 -5.23 1.05
N VAL A 201 32.95 -5.35 -0.05
CA VAL A 201 31.92 -6.41 -0.21
C VAL A 201 32.61 -7.65 -0.74
N VAL A 202 33.09 -8.52 0.16
CA VAL A 202 33.94 -9.68 -0.15
C VAL A 202 33.16 -10.86 -0.71
N ALA A 203 31.85 -10.94 -0.47
CA ALA A 203 30.95 -11.94 -1.06
C ALA A 203 29.54 -11.36 -1.20
N ALA A 204 28.85 -11.73 -2.28
CA ALA A 204 27.45 -11.39 -2.51
C ALA A 204 26.71 -12.64 -3.00
N GLU A 205 25.93 -13.23 -2.12
CA GLU A 205 25.33 -14.54 -2.35
C GLU A 205 23.82 -14.41 -2.45
N ALA A 206 23.31 -14.88 -3.58
CA ALA A 206 21.87 -14.85 -3.83
C ALA A 206 21.18 -16.15 -3.37
N PHE A 207 19.91 -16.02 -3.02
CA PHE A 207 18.96 -17.11 -2.94
C PHE A 207 17.64 -16.70 -3.60
N THR A 208 16.71 -17.62 -3.74
CA THR A 208 15.36 -17.38 -4.25
C THR A 208 14.31 -17.83 -3.24
N ALA A 209 13.06 -17.44 -3.45
CA ALA A 209 11.95 -17.85 -2.58
C ALA A 209 11.85 -19.37 -2.40
N ASP A 210 12.27 -20.17 -3.41
CA ASP A 210 12.24 -21.63 -3.38
C ASP A 210 13.45 -22.26 -2.65
N SER A 211 14.48 -21.49 -2.30
CA SER A 211 15.74 -21.96 -1.72
C SER A 211 16.09 -21.25 -0.40
N LYS A 212 15.09 -20.91 0.41
CA LYS A 212 15.22 -20.09 1.63
C LYS A 212 15.33 -20.88 2.94
N THR A 213 15.61 -22.16 2.90
CA THR A 213 15.65 -23.03 4.10
C THR A 213 17.03 -23.44 4.54
N ASP A 214 18.01 -23.44 3.63
CA ASP A 214 19.42 -23.80 3.93
C ASP A 214 20.36 -22.78 3.30
N PHE A 215 21.12 -22.10 4.12
CA PHE A 215 22.09 -21.08 3.76
C PHE A 215 23.54 -21.52 3.98
N SER A 216 23.78 -22.83 4.22
CA SER A 216 25.11 -23.36 4.53
C SER A 216 26.16 -23.01 3.47
N VAL A 217 25.77 -23.04 2.18
CA VAL A 217 26.67 -22.70 1.07
C VAL A 217 27.03 -21.22 1.06
N GLN A 218 26.03 -20.34 1.22
CA GLN A 218 26.23 -18.89 1.26
C GLN A 218 27.09 -18.48 2.46
N ILE A 219 26.82 -19.05 3.62
CA ILE A 219 27.58 -18.81 4.84
C ILE A 219 29.02 -19.27 4.67
N GLN A 220 29.26 -20.47 4.12
CA GLN A 220 30.60 -21.00 3.90
C GLN A 220 31.42 -20.12 2.93
N LYS A 221 30.76 -19.58 1.88
CA LYS A 221 31.42 -18.65 0.94
C LYS A 221 31.78 -17.33 1.61
N ALA A 222 30.87 -16.78 2.45
CA ALA A 222 31.14 -15.56 3.22
C ALA A 222 32.33 -15.76 4.16
N GLN A 223 32.40 -16.89 4.87
CA GLN A 223 33.53 -17.27 5.76
C GLN A 223 34.84 -17.41 4.99
N ASN A 224 34.82 -18.13 3.88
CA ASN A 224 36.01 -18.33 3.03
C ASN A 224 36.54 -17.02 2.43
N ALA A 225 35.66 -16.06 2.17
CA ALA A 225 36.01 -14.72 1.71
C ALA A 225 36.57 -13.82 2.85
N GLY A 226 36.52 -14.29 4.09
CA GLY A 226 36.99 -13.53 5.26
C GLY A 226 36.07 -12.39 5.64
N ALA A 227 34.77 -12.55 5.44
CA ALA A 227 33.78 -11.57 5.90
C ALA A 227 33.79 -11.45 7.43
N GLU A 228 33.79 -10.19 7.92
CA GLU A 228 33.69 -9.85 9.35
C GLU A 228 32.22 -9.67 9.77
N MET A 229 31.36 -9.41 8.80
CA MET A 229 29.92 -9.17 8.98
C MET A 229 29.13 -9.72 7.78
N VAL A 230 27.90 -10.18 8.05
CA VAL A 230 26.92 -10.50 7.01
C VAL A 230 25.78 -9.50 7.05
N PHE A 231 25.52 -8.83 5.95
CA PHE A 231 24.37 -7.97 5.76
C PHE A 231 23.23 -8.75 5.11
N LEU A 232 22.06 -8.71 5.72
CA LEU A 232 20.88 -9.49 5.32
C LEU A 232 19.70 -8.56 5.00
N PRO A 233 19.59 -8.02 3.78
CA PRO A 233 18.43 -7.25 3.36
C PRO A 233 17.28 -8.18 2.97
N ILE A 234 16.62 -8.77 3.96
CA ILE A 234 15.57 -9.79 3.76
C ILE A 234 14.42 -9.57 4.75
N TYR A 235 13.26 -10.13 4.45
CA TYR A 235 12.19 -10.31 5.44
C TYR A 235 12.57 -11.42 6.43
N TYR A 236 12.13 -11.32 7.69
CA TYR A 236 12.43 -12.27 8.79
C TYR A 236 11.16 -12.78 9.45
#